data_3927970fc9b41e50da4fabae25ab57ad
#
_entry.id   3927970fc9b41e50da4fabae25ab57ad
#
_cell.length_a   1.000
_cell.length_b   1.000
_cell.length_c   1.000
_cell.angle_alpha   90.00
_cell.angle_beta   90.00
_cell.angle_gamma   90.00
#
_symmetry.space_group_name_H-M   'P 1'
#
loop_
_entity.id
_entity.type
_entity.pdbx_description
1 polymer ?
#
loop_
_entity_poly.entity_id
_entity_poly.type
_entity_poly.pdbx_seq_one_letter_code
_entity_poly.pdbx_strand_id
1 'polypeptide(L)'
;MTASVPNPAATGQIRQADFIESVAAALQYISYYHPVDYIRNLAAAYEREQSPAARDAIAQILINSRMCAEGHRPICQDTGIVTVFLSIGMDVRWLDATMGVEDMVNEGVRRAYNHPDNKLRASVLADPAGKRINTRDNTPAVVNFKVVPGHTVDVIVAAKGGGSEAKSKFAMLNPSDSVVDWVLKTVPTMGAGWCPPGMLGIGIGGTAEKAMLLAKEALMEPIDITDLQARGPSNRAEELRLELYDKVNALGIGAQGLGGLTTVLDVKVRDVPTHAANLPVAMIPNCAATRHAHFTLDGSGPVFLDPPSLADWPQLTYDASKGRRVDLDTVTREEVASWRPGEVLLLNGRLLTGRAAAHQRIV
;
A
#
# COMPACT_ATOMS: atom_id res chain seq x y z
N MET A 1 -8.12 -4.79 -19.34
CA MET A 1 -9.23 -5.45 -18.59
C MET A 1 -9.61 -6.69 -19.38
N THR A 2 -9.14 -7.86 -18.96
CA THR A 2 -9.64 -9.13 -19.47
C THR A 2 -11.01 -9.33 -18.84
N ALA A 3 -12.07 -9.28 -19.66
CA ALA A 3 -13.39 -9.68 -19.22
C ALA A 3 -13.30 -11.14 -18.73
N SER A 4 -13.50 -11.36 -17.45
CA SER A 4 -13.60 -12.70 -16.90
C SER A 4 -14.76 -13.42 -17.58
N VAL A 5 -14.50 -14.62 -18.10
CA VAL A 5 -15.56 -15.48 -18.61
C VAL A 5 -16.54 -15.73 -17.47
N PRO A 6 -17.85 -15.47 -17.63
CA PRO A 6 -18.81 -15.68 -16.56
C PRO A 6 -18.78 -17.14 -16.09
N ASN A 7 -18.58 -17.35 -14.80
CA ASN A 7 -18.71 -18.66 -14.18
C ASN A 7 -20.20 -19.09 -14.34
N PRO A 8 -20.51 -20.24 -14.98
CA PRO A 8 -21.91 -20.68 -15.14
C PRO A 8 -22.61 -21.01 -13.81
N ALA A 9 -21.87 -21.06 -12.70
CA ALA A 9 -22.40 -21.19 -11.34
C ALA A 9 -22.70 -19.85 -10.64
N ALA A 10 -22.39 -18.70 -11.29
CA ALA A 10 -22.59 -17.39 -10.72
C ALA A 10 -24.10 -17.10 -10.55
N THR A 11 -24.56 -17.06 -9.31
CA THR A 11 -25.99 -16.86 -9.00
C THR A 11 -26.38 -15.41 -8.79
N GLY A 12 -25.41 -14.52 -8.59
CA GLY A 12 -25.64 -13.14 -8.18
C GLY A 12 -26.22 -13.01 -6.75
N GLN A 13 -26.32 -14.12 -6.04
CA GLN A 13 -26.87 -14.19 -4.67
C GLN A 13 -25.72 -14.28 -3.66
N ILE A 14 -25.38 -13.16 -3.05
CA ILE A 14 -24.25 -13.06 -2.14
C ILE A 14 -24.75 -13.08 -0.70
N ARG A 15 -24.26 -14.04 0.09
CA ARG A 15 -24.58 -14.11 1.52
C ARG A 15 -23.79 -13.06 2.29
N GLN A 16 -24.44 -12.41 3.24
CA GLN A 16 -23.78 -11.47 4.15
C GLN A 16 -22.53 -12.10 4.81
N ALA A 17 -22.65 -13.36 5.28
CA ALA A 17 -21.56 -14.05 5.96
C ALA A 17 -20.34 -14.24 5.04
N ASP A 18 -20.56 -14.65 3.78
CA ASP A 18 -19.50 -14.89 2.80
C ASP A 18 -18.74 -13.61 2.45
N PHE A 19 -19.46 -12.49 2.32
CA PHE A 19 -18.84 -11.18 2.07
C PHE A 19 -17.97 -10.74 3.26
N ILE A 20 -18.49 -10.82 4.49
CA ILE A 20 -17.77 -10.45 5.71
C ILE A 20 -16.50 -11.31 5.87
N GLU A 21 -16.63 -12.62 5.66
CA GLU A 21 -15.51 -13.56 5.77
C GLU A 21 -14.43 -13.29 4.71
N SER A 22 -14.83 -13.04 3.46
CA SER A 22 -13.90 -12.70 2.38
C SER A 22 -13.11 -11.42 2.67
N VAL A 23 -13.79 -10.38 3.18
CA VAL A 23 -13.11 -9.12 3.58
C VAL A 23 -12.13 -9.38 4.73
N ALA A 24 -12.54 -10.15 5.74
CA ALA A 24 -11.69 -10.46 6.88
C ALA A 24 -10.45 -11.28 6.47
N ALA A 25 -10.64 -12.30 5.64
CA ALA A 25 -9.56 -13.14 5.11
C ALA A 25 -8.58 -12.34 4.24
N ALA A 26 -9.11 -11.49 3.35
CA ALA A 26 -8.29 -10.63 2.50
C ALA A 26 -7.46 -9.63 3.30
N LEU A 27 -7.99 -9.04 4.37
CA LEU A 27 -7.25 -8.13 5.25
C LEU A 27 -6.13 -8.84 6.03
N GLN A 28 -6.37 -10.06 6.50
CA GLN A 28 -5.31 -10.89 7.06
C GLN A 28 -4.24 -11.20 6.02
N TYR A 29 -4.64 -11.64 4.83
CA TYR A 29 -3.74 -11.95 3.72
C TYR A 29 -2.81 -10.78 3.38
N ILE A 30 -3.34 -9.59 3.11
CA ILE A 30 -2.53 -8.42 2.74
C ILE A 30 -1.65 -7.91 3.87
N SER A 31 -1.89 -8.34 5.11
CA SER A 31 -1.07 -7.94 6.25
C SER A 31 0.30 -8.57 6.24
N TYR A 32 0.46 -9.75 5.64
CA TYR A 32 1.74 -10.48 5.58
C TYR A 32 2.20 -10.87 4.18
N TYR A 33 1.37 -10.72 3.14
CA TYR A 33 1.79 -10.94 1.76
C TYR A 33 1.80 -9.65 0.97
N HIS A 34 2.94 -9.33 0.36
CA HIS A 34 2.98 -8.33 -0.70
C HIS A 34 2.37 -8.90 -1.99
N PRO A 35 1.79 -8.04 -2.86
CA PRO A 35 1.44 -8.47 -4.22
C PRO A 35 2.67 -8.99 -4.96
N VAL A 36 2.49 -10.05 -5.77
CA VAL A 36 3.60 -10.72 -6.48
C VAL A 36 4.30 -9.77 -7.47
N ASP A 37 3.54 -8.92 -8.15
CA ASP A 37 4.09 -7.89 -9.05
C ASP A 37 5.00 -6.91 -8.30
N TYR A 38 4.63 -6.51 -7.08
CA TYR A 38 5.48 -5.68 -6.23
C TYR A 38 6.79 -6.39 -5.87
N ILE A 39 6.74 -7.65 -5.44
CA ILE A 39 7.93 -8.44 -5.08
C ILE A 39 8.88 -8.53 -6.28
N ARG A 40 8.37 -8.86 -7.46
CA ARG A 40 9.16 -9.00 -8.70
C ARG A 40 9.80 -7.69 -9.13
N ASN A 41 9.05 -6.58 -9.09
CA ASN A 41 9.57 -5.26 -9.45
C ASN A 41 10.59 -4.75 -8.44
N LEU A 42 10.40 -5.03 -7.14
CA LEU A 42 11.37 -4.70 -6.10
C LEU A 42 12.66 -5.53 -6.23
N ALA A 43 12.54 -6.82 -6.56
CA ALA A 43 13.69 -7.68 -6.85
C ALA A 43 14.48 -7.18 -8.07
N ALA A 44 13.79 -6.80 -9.15
CA ALA A 44 14.43 -6.19 -10.31
C ALA A 44 15.10 -4.84 -9.98
N ALA A 45 14.50 -4.06 -9.08
CA ALA A 45 15.12 -2.83 -8.57
C ALA A 45 16.40 -3.12 -7.77
N TYR A 46 16.41 -4.16 -6.95
CA TYR A 46 17.59 -4.61 -6.21
C TYR A 46 18.76 -4.97 -7.14
N GLU A 47 18.49 -5.69 -8.23
CA GLU A 47 19.51 -6.12 -9.17
C GLU A 47 20.17 -4.96 -9.93
N ARG A 48 19.39 -3.94 -10.30
CA ARG A 48 19.91 -2.78 -11.04
C ARG A 48 20.49 -1.66 -10.17
N GLU A 49 20.24 -1.70 -8.83
CA GLU A 49 20.67 -0.64 -7.92
C GLU A 49 22.20 -0.61 -7.76
N GLN A 50 22.78 0.58 -7.88
CA GLN A 50 24.22 0.80 -7.83
C GLN A 50 24.69 1.41 -6.52
N SER A 51 23.82 2.14 -5.81
CA SER A 51 24.15 2.69 -4.49
C SER A 51 24.15 1.59 -3.44
N PRO A 52 25.26 1.34 -2.71
CA PRO A 52 25.30 0.31 -1.68
C PRO A 52 24.22 0.50 -0.59
N ALA A 53 23.98 1.75 -0.16
CA ALA A 53 23.00 2.05 0.88
C ALA A 53 21.56 1.79 0.40
N ALA A 54 21.22 2.22 -0.82
CA ALA A 54 19.90 1.97 -1.41
C ALA A 54 19.67 0.48 -1.68
N ARG A 55 20.70 -0.22 -2.19
CA ARG A 55 20.65 -1.66 -2.44
C ARG A 55 20.43 -2.45 -1.16
N ASP A 56 21.13 -2.09 -0.07
CA ASP A 56 20.92 -2.70 1.24
C ASP A 56 19.50 -2.44 1.77
N ALA A 57 18.99 -1.23 1.63
CA ALA A 57 17.61 -0.91 2.03
C ALA A 57 16.57 -1.76 1.26
N ILE A 58 16.74 -1.93 -0.06
CA ILE A 58 15.87 -2.79 -0.88
C ILE A 58 15.98 -4.25 -0.43
N ALA A 59 17.20 -4.74 -0.17
CA ALA A 59 17.43 -6.10 0.33
C ALA A 59 16.69 -6.33 1.66
N GLN A 60 16.78 -5.39 2.60
CA GLN A 60 16.08 -5.50 3.88
C GLN A 60 14.56 -5.51 3.73
N ILE A 61 13.99 -4.73 2.81
CA ILE A 61 12.55 -4.77 2.51
C ILE A 61 12.15 -6.15 1.95
N LEU A 62 12.92 -6.72 1.03
CA LEU A 62 12.67 -8.04 0.44
C LEU A 62 12.78 -9.16 1.49
N ILE A 63 13.81 -9.11 2.34
CA ILE A 63 14.01 -10.06 3.45
C ILE A 63 12.85 -9.98 4.44
N ASN A 64 12.48 -8.76 4.85
CA ASN A 64 11.32 -8.55 5.73
C ASN A 64 10.03 -9.08 5.10
N SER A 65 9.80 -8.80 3.82
CA SER A 65 8.63 -9.27 3.07
C SER A 65 8.53 -10.80 3.11
N ARG A 66 9.63 -11.51 2.82
CA ARG A 66 9.69 -12.97 2.87
C ARG A 66 9.48 -13.51 4.29
N MET A 67 10.14 -12.94 5.28
CA MET A 67 9.97 -13.34 6.69
C MET A 67 8.53 -13.16 7.18
N CYS A 68 7.85 -12.12 6.71
CA CYS A 68 6.44 -11.89 7.04
C CYS A 68 5.54 -12.94 6.40
N ALA A 69 5.80 -13.31 5.15
CA ALA A 69 5.08 -14.36 4.44
C ALA A 69 5.28 -15.74 5.13
N GLU A 70 6.52 -16.09 5.49
CA GLU A 70 6.83 -17.36 6.17
C GLU A 70 6.26 -17.43 7.60
N GLY A 71 6.29 -16.31 8.32
CA GLY A 71 5.89 -16.25 9.74
C GLY A 71 4.49 -15.74 10.01
N HIS A 72 3.72 -15.41 8.96
CA HIS A 72 2.40 -14.76 9.03
C HIS A 72 2.42 -13.55 9.98
N ARG A 73 3.39 -12.65 9.79
CA ARG A 73 3.58 -11.45 10.60
C ARG A 73 3.31 -10.20 9.79
N PRO A 74 2.76 -9.13 10.39
CA PRO A 74 2.53 -7.90 9.66
C PRO A 74 3.79 -7.33 9.03
N ILE A 75 3.71 -6.97 7.74
CA ILE A 75 4.80 -6.39 6.94
C ILE A 75 5.32 -5.09 7.56
N CYS A 76 4.44 -4.34 8.23
CA CYS A 76 4.76 -3.08 8.87
C CYS A 76 4.07 -2.98 10.23
N GLN A 77 4.69 -2.27 11.19
CA GLN A 77 4.06 -1.94 12.47
C GLN A 77 2.86 -0.99 12.31
N ASP A 78 2.81 -0.23 11.23
CA ASP A 78 1.65 0.56 10.83
C ASP A 78 0.74 -0.30 9.96
N THR A 79 -0.31 -0.83 10.54
CA THR A 79 -1.28 -1.69 9.87
C THR A 79 -2.25 -0.93 8.97
N GLY A 80 -2.21 0.41 9.05
CA GLY A 80 -2.89 1.31 8.13
C GLY A 80 -4.37 1.54 8.40
N ILE A 81 -4.96 2.41 7.58
CA ILE A 81 -6.40 2.62 7.46
C ILE A 81 -6.90 1.73 6.33
N VAL A 82 -7.95 0.97 6.60
CA VAL A 82 -8.58 0.13 5.58
C VAL A 82 -9.37 1.01 4.61
N THR A 83 -9.12 0.82 3.33
CA THR A 83 -9.92 1.40 2.24
C THR A 83 -10.45 0.26 1.37
N VAL A 84 -11.74 0.30 1.07
CA VAL A 84 -12.39 -0.71 0.23
C VAL A 84 -13.06 -0.02 -0.94
N PHE A 85 -12.84 -0.55 -2.14
CA PHE A 85 -13.56 -0.16 -3.35
C PHE A 85 -14.41 -1.33 -3.78
N LEU A 86 -15.71 -1.08 -3.95
CA LEU A 86 -16.70 -2.06 -4.35
C LEU A 86 -17.29 -1.67 -5.71
N SER A 87 -17.29 -2.61 -6.67
CA SER A 87 -18.12 -2.51 -7.87
C SER A 87 -19.24 -3.53 -7.74
N ILE A 88 -20.44 -3.03 -7.43
CA ILE A 88 -21.62 -3.86 -7.13
C ILE A 88 -22.47 -3.97 -8.39
N GLY A 89 -22.67 -5.19 -8.87
CA GLY A 89 -23.56 -5.47 -10.00
C GLY A 89 -25.01 -5.11 -9.71
N MET A 90 -25.71 -4.53 -10.70
CA MET A 90 -27.12 -4.11 -10.56
C MET A 90 -28.08 -5.26 -10.25
N ASP A 91 -27.70 -6.49 -10.64
CA ASP A 91 -28.49 -7.70 -10.44
C ASP A 91 -28.08 -8.51 -9.17
N VAL A 92 -27.17 -7.95 -8.35
CA VAL A 92 -26.75 -8.58 -7.09
C VAL A 92 -27.88 -8.56 -6.09
N ARG A 93 -28.09 -9.70 -5.43
CA ARG A 93 -29.00 -9.86 -4.29
C ARG A 93 -28.23 -10.26 -3.04
N TRP A 94 -28.37 -9.47 -2.01
CA TRP A 94 -27.81 -9.79 -0.71
C TRP A 94 -28.74 -10.74 0.04
N LEU A 95 -28.23 -11.93 0.37
CA LEU A 95 -28.97 -12.94 1.14
C LEU A 95 -28.69 -12.77 2.63
N ASP A 96 -29.74 -12.98 3.43
CA ASP A 96 -29.68 -12.94 4.90
C ASP A 96 -29.07 -11.63 5.44
N ALA A 97 -29.20 -10.53 4.69
CA ALA A 97 -28.64 -9.24 5.07
C ALA A 97 -29.43 -8.62 6.23
N THR A 98 -28.72 -8.37 7.32
CA THR A 98 -29.23 -7.72 8.54
C THR A 98 -28.59 -6.35 8.77
N MET A 99 -27.61 -5.96 7.96
CA MET A 99 -26.88 -4.70 8.03
C MET A 99 -26.53 -4.19 6.62
N GLY A 100 -26.17 -2.91 6.53
CA GLY A 100 -25.72 -2.31 5.27
C GLY A 100 -24.35 -2.84 4.82
N VAL A 101 -24.03 -2.67 3.52
CA VAL A 101 -22.76 -3.15 2.93
C VAL A 101 -21.55 -2.53 3.62
N GLU A 102 -21.60 -1.26 3.99
CA GLU A 102 -20.53 -0.59 4.72
C GLU A 102 -20.32 -1.20 6.12
N ASP A 103 -21.41 -1.57 6.81
CA ASP A 103 -21.32 -2.26 8.10
C ASP A 103 -20.78 -3.68 7.96
N MET A 104 -21.11 -4.37 6.86
CA MET A 104 -20.51 -5.68 6.55
C MET A 104 -18.99 -5.57 6.36
N VAL A 105 -18.51 -4.53 5.66
CA VAL A 105 -17.08 -4.24 5.54
C VAL A 105 -16.47 -4.00 6.92
N ASN A 106 -17.09 -3.16 7.74
CA ASN A 106 -16.60 -2.86 9.08
C ASN A 106 -16.56 -4.11 9.98
N GLU A 107 -17.52 -5.01 9.85
CA GLU A 107 -17.50 -6.30 10.57
C GLU A 107 -16.34 -7.17 10.10
N GLY A 108 -16.05 -7.21 8.78
CA GLY A 108 -14.87 -7.89 8.22
C GLY A 108 -13.56 -7.30 8.77
N VAL A 109 -13.46 -5.97 8.84
CA VAL A 109 -12.31 -5.28 9.44
C VAL A 109 -12.14 -5.67 10.91
N ARG A 110 -13.22 -5.63 11.70
CA ARG A 110 -13.20 -5.99 13.13
C ARG A 110 -12.72 -7.41 13.35
N ARG A 111 -13.21 -8.37 12.55
CA ARG A 111 -12.76 -9.77 12.60
C ARG A 111 -11.30 -9.92 12.24
N ALA A 112 -10.84 -9.25 11.18
CA ALA A 112 -9.44 -9.29 10.76
C ALA A 112 -8.50 -8.74 11.83
N TYR A 113 -8.80 -7.58 12.40
CA TYR A 113 -7.91 -6.92 13.36
C TYR A 113 -7.94 -7.54 14.77
N ASN A 114 -9.00 -8.25 15.11
CA ASN A 114 -9.14 -8.96 16.37
C ASN A 114 -9.03 -10.49 16.21
N HIS A 115 -8.47 -10.97 15.08
CA HIS A 115 -8.31 -12.41 14.83
C HIS A 115 -7.54 -13.06 15.99
N PRO A 116 -8.03 -14.16 16.58
CA PRO A 116 -7.44 -14.75 17.79
C PRO A 116 -6.01 -15.21 17.58
N ASP A 117 -5.69 -15.78 16.40
CA ASP A 117 -4.38 -16.35 16.12
C ASP A 117 -3.39 -15.34 15.55
N ASN A 118 -3.88 -14.21 15.02
CA ASN A 118 -3.03 -13.18 14.41
C ASN A 118 -3.65 -11.79 14.58
N LYS A 119 -3.66 -11.30 15.79
CA LYS A 119 -4.21 -9.99 16.13
C LYS A 119 -3.37 -8.87 15.52
N LEU A 120 -4.00 -8.06 14.66
CA LEU A 120 -3.38 -6.88 14.07
C LEU A 120 -3.52 -5.67 15.01
N ARG A 121 -2.56 -4.75 14.92
CA ARG A 121 -2.59 -3.52 15.70
C ARG A 121 -3.61 -2.54 15.12
N ALA A 122 -4.64 -2.15 15.88
CA ALA A 122 -5.55 -1.09 15.47
C ALA A 122 -4.86 0.29 15.50
N SER A 123 -5.04 1.06 14.43
CA SER A 123 -4.41 2.39 14.22
C SER A 123 -5.44 3.51 14.10
N VAL A 124 -6.72 3.20 13.92
CA VAL A 124 -7.79 4.19 13.75
C VAL A 124 -8.16 4.82 15.09
N LEU A 125 -8.34 6.13 15.07
CA LEU A 125 -8.66 6.92 16.25
C LEU A 125 -10.01 7.62 16.06
N ALA A 126 -10.92 7.39 16.98
CA ALA A 126 -12.15 8.19 17.13
C ALA A 126 -11.79 9.58 17.68
N ASP A 127 -12.69 10.53 17.49
CA ASP A 127 -12.52 11.93 17.90
C ASP A 127 -11.17 12.52 17.43
N PRO A 128 -10.95 12.60 16.09
CA PRO A 128 -9.64 12.94 15.53
C PRO A 128 -9.18 14.37 15.87
N ALA A 129 -10.09 15.29 16.08
CA ALA A 129 -9.81 16.67 16.46
C ALA A 129 -9.72 16.90 17.99
N GLY A 130 -10.10 15.90 18.79
CA GLY A 130 -10.15 15.98 20.24
C GLY A 130 -9.28 14.92 20.94
N LYS A 131 -9.91 13.98 21.64
CA LYS A 131 -9.23 13.02 22.53
C LYS A 131 -8.41 11.95 21.80
N ARG A 132 -8.66 11.71 20.51
CA ARG A 132 -7.94 10.74 19.65
C ARG A 132 -7.88 9.33 20.27
N ILE A 133 -9.04 8.77 20.57
CA ILE A 133 -9.19 7.49 21.26
C ILE A 133 -9.09 6.35 20.23
N ASN A 134 -8.22 5.37 20.47
CA ASN A 134 -8.08 4.21 19.61
C ASN A 134 -9.37 3.38 19.60
N THR A 135 -9.87 3.05 18.41
CA THR A 135 -11.09 2.25 18.21
C THR A 135 -10.95 0.80 18.62
N ARG A 136 -9.69 0.30 18.71
CA ARG A 136 -9.26 -1.04 19.11
C ARG A 136 -9.55 -2.16 18.10
N ASP A 137 -10.39 -1.92 17.12
CA ASP A 137 -10.79 -2.86 16.07
C ASP A 137 -10.48 -2.35 14.65
N ASN A 138 -9.83 -1.19 14.54
CA ASN A 138 -9.45 -0.50 13.31
C ASN A 138 -10.63 -0.06 12.42
N THR A 139 -11.83 0.03 12.96
CA THR A 139 -13.01 0.59 12.29
C THR A 139 -13.16 2.10 12.56
N PRO A 140 -13.87 2.86 11.70
CA PRO A 140 -14.44 2.41 10.43
C PRO A 140 -13.40 2.34 9.31
N ALA A 141 -13.69 1.51 8.29
CA ALA A 141 -13.03 1.55 7.00
C ALA A 141 -13.53 2.75 6.17
N VAL A 142 -12.75 3.14 5.17
CA VAL A 142 -13.19 4.08 4.12
C VAL A 142 -13.74 3.25 2.95
N VAL A 143 -15.04 3.23 2.77
CA VAL A 143 -15.71 2.43 1.74
C VAL A 143 -16.15 3.31 0.59
N ASN A 144 -15.78 2.93 -0.63
CA ASN A 144 -16.19 3.56 -1.87
C ASN A 144 -16.88 2.52 -2.73
N PHE A 145 -18.04 2.83 -3.29
CA PHE A 145 -18.74 1.89 -4.15
C PHE A 145 -19.26 2.54 -5.42
N LYS A 146 -19.33 1.71 -6.46
CA LYS A 146 -19.94 1.99 -7.76
C LYS A 146 -20.99 0.93 -8.02
N VAL A 147 -22.08 1.33 -8.63
CA VAL A 147 -23.05 0.39 -9.20
C VAL A 147 -22.73 0.21 -10.66
N VAL A 148 -22.59 -1.04 -11.10
CA VAL A 148 -22.19 -1.41 -12.46
C VAL A 148 -23.14 -2.46 -13.02
N PRO A 149 -23.26 -2.63 -14.35
CA PRO A 149 -24.00 -3.75 -14.92
C PRO A 149 -23.41 -5.10 -14.46
N GLY A 150 -24.27 -6.11 -14.24
CA GLY A 150 -23.83 -7.47 -13.89
C GLY A 150 -24.37 -7.95 -12.56
N HIS A 151 -23.88 -9.13 -12.14
CA HIS A 151 -24.36 -9.89 -11.00
C HIS A 151 -23.25 -10.31 -10.02
N THR A 152 -22.10 -9.67 -10.10
CA THR A 152 -20.94 -9.92 -9.19
C THR A 152 -20.65 -8.71 -8.32
N VAL A 153 -19.90 -8.91 -7.26
CA VAL A 153 -19.30 -7.83 -6.48
C VAL A 153 -17.78 -7.94 -6.61
N ASP A 154 -17.18 -6.99 -7.33
CA ASP A 154 -15.73 -6.86 -7.39
C ASP A 154 -15.25 -6.02 -6.21
N VAL A 155 -14.28 -6.56 -5.49
CA VAL A 155 -13.78 -6.00 -4.24
C VAL A 155 -12.29 -5.74 -4.34
N ILE A 156 -11.90 -4.51 -4.00
CA ILE A 156 -10.51 -4.16 -3.75
C ILE A 156 -10.41 -3.79 -2.28
N VAL A 157 -9.61 -4.52 -1.52
CA VAL A 157 -9.26 -4.15 -0.15
C VAL A 157 -7.84 -3.65 -0.09
N ALA A 158 -7.62 -2.58 0.66
CA ALA A 158 -6.30 -2.02 0.89
C ALA A 158 -6.15 -1.57 2.35
N ALA A 159 -4.93 -1.67 2.87
CA ALA A 159 -4.59 -1.14 4.19
C ALA A 159 -3.40 -0.18 4.04
N LYS A 160 -3.69 1.13 3.99
CA LYS A 160 -2.70 2.17 3.70
C LYS A 160 -2.16 2.80 4.98
N GLY A 161 -0.84 2.72 5.16
CA GLY A 161 -0.15 3.28 6.32
C GLY A 161 -0.24 4.81 6.42
N GLY A 162 -0.34 5.33 7.64
CA GLY A 162 -0.49 6.75 7.92
C GLY A 162 0.69 7.59 7.44
N GLY A 163 1.90 7.05 7.40
CA GLY A 163 3.09 7.76 6.90
C GLY A 163 2.95 8.18 5.45
N SER A 164 2.56 7.26 4.58
CA SER A 164 2.33 7.57 3.16
C SER A 164 1.00 8.30 2.93
N GLU A 165 -0.05 8.02 3.71
CA GLU A 165 -1.32 8.75 3.62
C GLU A 165 -1.13 10.25 3.92
N ALA A 166 -0.36 10.59 4.95
CA ALA A 166 -0.05 11.97 5.33
C ALA A 166 0.76 12.76 4.27
N LYS A 167 1.27 12.09 3.26
CA LYS A 167 2.00 12.72 2.14
C LYS A 167 1.15 12.92 0.90
N SER A 168 -0.15 12.59 0.96
CA SER A 168 -1.10 12.90 -0.11
C SER A 168 -1.14 14.41 -0.37
N LYS A 169 -1.20 14.80 -1.64
CA LYS A 169 -1.19 16.17 -2.10
C LYS A 169 -2.29 16.42 -3.11
N PHE A 170 -2.83 17.60 -3.07
CA PHE A 170 -3.82 18.09 -4.03
C PHE A 170 -3.47 19.52 -4.44
N ALA A 171 -3.73 19.86 -5.68
CA ALA A 171 -3.72 21.24 -6.17
C ALA A 171 -4.84 21.46 -7.20
N MET A 172 -5.41 22.65 -7.19
CA MET A 172 -6.21 23.15 -8.28
C MET A 172 -5.27 23.97 -9.17
N LEU A 173 -4.80 23.34 -10.24
CA LEU A 173 -3.94 23.98 -11.23
C LEU A 173 -4.78 24.84 -12.20
N ASN A 174 -4.12 25.80 -12.86
CA ASN A 174 -4.72 26.44 -14.03
C ASN A 174 -4.65 25.47 -15.23
N PRO A 175 -5.57 25.59 -16.19
CA PRO A 175 -5.55 24.72 -17.39
C PRO A 175 -4.25 24.75 -18.20
N SER A 176 -3.47 25.82 -18.09
CA SER A 176 -2.16 26.01 -18.76
C SER A 176 -0.98 25.46 -17.94
N ASP A 177 -1.17 25.06 -16.69
CA ASP A 177 -0.09 24.58 -15.85
C ASP A 177 0.32 23.15 -16.20
N SER A 178 1.60 22.84 -15.99
CA SER A 178 2.15 21.50 -16.23
C SER A 178 1.92 20.58 -15.05
N VAL A 179 1.20 19.49 -15.24
CA VAL A 179 1.03 18.42 -14.26
C VAL A 179 2.39 17.82 -13.89
N VAL A 180 3.27 17.62 -14.88
CA VAL A 180 4.61 17.05 -14.68
C VAL A 180 5.43 17.94 -13.75
N ASP A 181 5.46 19.24 -14.00
CA ASP A 181 6.22 20.19 -13.17
C ASP A 181 5.68 20.25 -11.75
N TRP A 182 4.36 20.19 -11.58
CA TRP A 182 3.74 20.15 -10.27
C TRP A 182 4.15 18.90 -9.49
N VAL A 183 4.12 17.72 -10.12
CA VAL A 183 4.57 16.46 -9.51
C VAL A 183 6.04 16.54 -9.10
N LEU A 184 6.92 16.98 -10.02
CA LEU A 184 8.36 17.05 -9.77
C LEU A 184 8.74 18.05 -8.68
N LYS A 185 7.99 19.15 -8.54
CA LYS A 185 8.15 20.10 -7.41
C LYS A 185 7.63 19.51 -6.10
N THR A 186 6.59 18.69 -6.16
CA THR A 186 5.88 18.18 -4.97
C THR A 186 6.57 16.97 -4.36
N VAL A 187 7.06 16.03 -5.18
CA VAL A 187 7.69 14.78 -4.70
C VAL A 187 8.83 15.04 -3.70
N PRO A 188 9.80 15.95 -3.94
CA PRO A 188 10.84 16.23 -2.97
C PRO A 188 10.33 16.74 -1.62
N THR A 189 9.20 17.46 -1.61
CA THR A 189 8.59 17.98 -0.37
C THR A 189 8.03 16.91 0.55
N MET A 190 7.79 15.71 0.02
CA MET A 190 7.35 14.58 0.81
C MET A 190 8.48 13.97 1.66
N GLY A 191 9.74 14.21 1.26
CA GLY A 191 10.93 13.61 1.87
C GLY A 191 10.90 12.10 1.78
N ALA A 192 11.60 11.41 2.68
CA ALA A 192 11.57 9.95 2.80
C ALA A 192 10.42 9.40 3.67
N GLY A 193 9.58 10.27 4.22
CA GLY A 193 8.54 9.88 5.18
C GLY A 193 7.41 9.01 4.64
N TRP A 194 7.33 8.83 3.32
CA TRP A 194 6.41 7.90 2.68
C TRP A 194 7.02 6.50 2.42
N CYS A 195 8.30 6.31 2.83
CA CYS A 195 9.04 5.05 2.74
C CYS A 195 9.15 4.49 1.31
N PRO A 196 9.84 5.20 0.37
CA PRO A 196 10.13 4.67 -0.96
C PRO A 196 11.07 3.44 -0.89
N PRO A 197 11.11 2.57 -1.92
CA PRO A 197 10.40 2.67 -3.18
C PRO A 197 8.97 2.18 -3.06
N GLY A 198 8.09 2.86 -3.75
CA GLY A 198 6.67 2.52 -3.79
C GLY A 198 6.04 2.95 -5.09
N MET A 199 4.77 3.33 -5.06
CA MET A 199 4.05 3.82 -6.23
C MET A 199 3.52 5.23 -5.99
N LEU A 200 3.33 5.98 -7.07
CA LEU A 200 2.56 7.22 -7.06
C LEU A 200 1.26 7.01 -7.84
N GLY A 201 0.13 7.29 -7.20
CA GLY A 201 -1.15 7.42 -7.87
C GLY A 201 -1.43 8.89 -8.18
N ILE A 202 -1.70 9.20 -9.42
CA ILE A 202 -2.03 10.54 -9.91
C ILE A 202 -3.48 10.51 -10.42
N GLY A 203 -4.30 11.40 -9.90
CA GLY A 203 -5.67 11.60 -10.36
C GLY A 203 -5.80 12.99 -10.98
N ILE A 204 -6.36 13.08 -12.17
CA ILE A 204 -6.47 14.32 -12.95
C ILE A 204 -7.93 14.52 -13.37
N GLY A 205 -8.44 15.72 -13.18
CA GLY A 205 -9.75 16.10 -13.67
C GLY A 205 -10.90 15.83 -12.70
N GLY A 206 -12.13 15.97 -13.19
CA GLY A 206 -13.34 15.93 -12.37
C GLY A 206 -13.43 17.13 -11.42
N THR A 207 -13.69 16.83 -10.17
CA THR A 207 -13.69 17.74 -9.02
C THR A 207 -12.53 17.42 -8.08
N ALA A 208 -12.33 18.21 -7.03
CA ALA A 208 -11.22 18.03 -6.08
C ALA A 208 -11.24 16.63 -5.44
N GLU A 209 -12.39 16.24 -4.90
CA GLU A 209 -12.59 14.93 -4.31
C GLU A 209 -12.47 13.80 -5.34
N LYS A 210 -12.92 14.03 -6.59
CA LYS A 210 -12.78 13.03 -7.66
C LYS A 210 -11.33 12.79 -8.03
N ALA A 211 -10.51 13.82 -8.15
CA ALA A 211 -9.09 13.70 -8.43
C ALA A 211 -8.38 12.91 -7.31
N MET A 212 -8.69 13.19 -6.03
CA MET A 212 -8.15 12.44 -4.89
C MET A 212 -8.57 10.97 -4.91
N LEU A 213 -9.82 10.69 -5.24
CA LEU A 213 -10.34 9.32 -5.34
C LEU A 213 -9.66 8.55 -6.49
N LEU A 214 -9.51 9.17 -7.66
CA LEU A 214 -8.81 8.59 -8.80
C LEU A 214 -7.35 8.25 -8.46
N ALA A 215 -6.65 9.16 -7.79
CA ALA A 215 -5.28 8.91 -7.34
C ALA A 215 -5.20 7.73 -6.38
N LYS A 216 -6.16 7.58 -5.46
CA LYS A 216 -6.22 6.46 -4.52
C LYS A 216 -6.52 5.14 -5.21
N GLU A 217 -7.51 5.11 -6.12
CA GLU A 217 -7.83 3.91 -6.90
C GLU A 217 -6.65 3.47 -7.78
N ALA A 218 -5.94 4.43 -8.41
CA ALA A 218 -4.81 4.15 -9.29
C ALA A 218 -3.69 3.38 -8.56
N LEU A 219 -3.50 3.60 -7.26
CA LEU A 219 -2.50 2.86 -6.47
C LEU A 219 -2.80 1.37 -6.32
N MET A 220 -4.02 0.93 -6.60
CA MET A 220 -4.45 -0.46 -6.48
C MET A 220 -4.29 -1.23 -7.80
N GLU A 221 -3.82 -0.57 -8.84
CA GLU A 221 -3.52 -1.22 -10.12
C GLU A 221 -2.21 -2.00 -10.04
N PRO A 222 -2.11 -3.14 -10.76
CA PRO A 222 -0.86 -3.90 -10.82
C PRO A 222 0.30 -3.08 -11.37
N ILE A 223 1.51 -3.35 -10.92
CA ILE A 223 2.74 -2.75 -11.45
C ILE A 223 3.01 -3.33 -12.84
N ASP A 224 2.90 -2.51 -13.88
CA ASP A 224 3.05 -2.89 -15.28
C ASP A 224 3.92 -1.92 -16.09
N ILE A 225 4.72 -1.10 -15.41
CA ILE A 225 5.53 -0.07 -16.08
C ILE A 225 6.51 -0.67 -17.10
N THR A 226 7.07 -1.85 -16.83
CA THR A 226 7.98 -2.55 -17.75
C THR A 226 7.25 -2.97 -19.04
N ASP A 227 6.02 -3.48 -18.90
CA ASP A 227 5.20 -3.84 -20.05
C ASP A 227 4.79 -2.60 -20.85
N LEU A 228 4.46 -1.51 -20.14
CA LEU A 228 4.16 -0.23 -20.78
C LEU A 228 5.36 0.33 -21.55
N GLN A 229 6.57 0.26 -20.98
CA GLN A 229 7.79 0.65 -21.66
C GLN A 229 8.06 -0.19 -22.92
N ALA A 230 7.81 -1.49 -22.85
CA ALA A 230 8.03 -2.40 -23.97
C ALA A 230 7.05 -2.21 -25.13
N ARG A 231 5.76 -1.97 -24.84
CA ARG A 231 4.73 -1.80 -25.88
C ARG A 231 4.54 -0.36 -26.36
N GLY A 232 5.02 0.60 -25.58
CA GLY A 232 4.77 2.01 -25.79
C GLY A 232 3.39 2.48 -25.31
N PRO A 233 3.20 3.80 -25.14
CA PRO A 233 1.95 4.39 -24.67
C PRO A 233 0.89 4.41 -25.78
N SER A 234 -0.38 4.18 -25.42
CA SER A 234 -1.53 4.21 -26.32
C SER A 234 -2.44 5.43 -26.11
N ASN A 235 -2.21 6.19 -25.05
CA ASN A 235 -3.01 7.37 -24.68
C ASN A 235 -2.19 8.33 -23.82
N ARG A 236 -2.73 9.53 -23.58
CA ARG A 236 -2.04 10.59 -22.85
C ARG A 236 -1.73 10.21 -21.38
N ALA A 237 -2.58 9.46 -20.71
CA ALA A 237 -2.33 9.02 -19.36
C ALA A 237 -1.11 8.09 -19.28
N GLU A 238 -0.95 7.19 -20.26
CA GLU A 238 0.22 6.31 -20.34
C GLU A 238 1.50 7.07 -20.73
N GLU A 239 1.41 8.08 -21.60
CA GLU A 239 2.55 8.97 -21.86
C GLU A 239 3.02 9.68 -20.58
N LEU A 240 2.08 10.22 -19.80
CA LEU A 240 2.37 10.85 -18.51
C LEU A 240 2.97 9.86 -17.51
N ARG A 241 2.51 8.61 -17.49
CA ARG A 241 3.08 7.57 -16.62
C ARG A 241 4.56 7.37 -16.92
N LEU A 242 4.93 7.17 -18.18
CA LEU A 242 6.32 6.97 -18.60
C LEU A 242 7.18 8.19 -18.26
N GLU A 243 6.72 9.39 -18.64
CA GLU A 243 7.43 10.63 -18.36
C GLU A 243 7.67 10.86 -16.87
N LEU A 244 6.63 10.65 -16.04
CA LEU A 244 6.73 10.81 -14.60
C LEU A 244 7.58 9.73 -13.95
N TYR A 245 7.49 8.48 -14.41
CA TYR A 245 8.32 7.39 -13.90
C TYR A 245 9.81 7.71 -14.07
N ASP A 246 10.22 8.11 -15.26
CA ASP A 246 11.61 8.44 -15.55
C ASP A 246 12.09 9.66 -14.75
N LYS A 247 11.31 10.75 -14.78
CA LYS A 247 11.68 12.01 -14.12
C LYS A 247 11.66 11.92 -12.59
N VAL A 248 10.73 11.19 -11.99
CA VAL A 248 10.68 10.99 -10.53
C VAL A 248 11.85 10.13 -10.06
N ASN A 249 12.20 9.07 -10.79
CA ASN A 249 13.39 8.27 -10.48
C ASN A 249 14.69 9.08 -10.66
N ALA A 250 14.75 9.95 -11.67
CA ALA A 250 15.88 10.86 -11.88
C ALA A 250 16.09 11.89 -10.76
N LEU A 251 15.10 12.12 -9.87
CA LEU A 251 15.31 12.94 -8.67
C LEU A 251 16.30 12.33 -7.68
N GLY A 252 16.59 11.03 -7.80
CA GLY A 252 17.61 10.35 -7.00
C GLY A 252 17.31 10.27 -5.51
N ILE A 253 16.02 10.35 -5.09
CA ILE A 253 15.63 10.18 -3.68
C ILE A 253 15.94 8.76 -3.22
N GLY A 254 15.61 7.77 -4.05
CA GLY A 254 15.96 6.38 -3.86
C GLY A 254 15.26 5.67 -2.70
N ALA A 255 15.66 4.42 -2.49
CA ALA A 255 15.08 3.57 -1.44
C ALA A 255 15.30 4.20 -0.06
N GLN A 256 14.22 4.35 0.70
CA GLN A 256 14.18 4.96 2.05
C GLN A 256 14.81 6.36 2.13
N GLY A 257 14.97 7.05 0.98
CA GLY A 257 15.63 8.35 0.91
C GLY A 257 17.14 8.32 1.01
N LEU A 258 17.75 7.16 0.77
CA LEU A 258 19.20 6.96 0.85
C LEU A 258 19.93 7.21 -0.49
N GLY A 259 19.25 7.83 -1.44
CA GLY A 259 19.75 7.98 -2.80
C GLY A 259 19.53 6.73 -3.65
N GLY A 260 20.07 6.73 -4.87
CA GLY A 260 20.00 5.59 -5.78
C GLY A 260 18.99 5.75 -6.92
N LEU A 261 18.80 4.68 -7.66
CA LEU A 261 18.10 4.68 -8.95
C LEU A 261 16.57 4.53 -8.83
N THR A 262 16.08 3.99 -7.72
CA THR A 262 14.66 3.63 -7.61
C THR A 262 13.98 4.37 -6.46
N THR A 263 13.24 5.42 -6.81
CA THR A 263 12.33 6.15 -5.92
C THR A 263 10.92 5.57 -6.02
N VAL A 264 10.47 5.27 -7.25
CA VAL A 264 9.17 4.65 -7.54
C VAL A 264 9.36 3.39 -8.37
N LEU A 265 8.52 2.39 -8.10
CA LEU A 265 8.42 1.16 -8.89
C LEU A 265 7.45 1.34 -10.06
N ASP A 266 6.44 2.20 -9.89
CA ASP A 266 5.51 2.60 -10.94
C ASP A 266 4.88 3.96 -10.62
N VAL A 267 4.36 4.63 -11.65
CA VAL A 267 3.46 5.78 -11.54
C VAL A 267 2.18 5.44 -12.26
N LYS A 268 1.06 5.53 -11.56
CA LYS A 268 -0.28 5.29 -12.11
C LYS A 268 -1.00 6.60 -12.32
N VAL A 269 -1.62 6.76 -13.47
CA VAL A 269 -2.37 7.97 -13.84
C VAL A 269 -3.77 7.58 -14.26
N ARG A 270 -4.77 8.20 -13.61
CA ARG A 270 -6.18 8.16 -14.05
C ARG A 270 -6.66 9.57 -14.27
N ASP A 271 -7.37 9.76 -15.38
CA ASP A 271 -7.96 11.04 -15.73
C ASP A 271 -9.44 10.92 -16.10
N VAL A 272 -10.14 12.01 -15.92
CA VAL A 272 -11.54 12.17 -16.33
C VAL A 272 -11.76 13.60 -16.80
N PRO A 273 -12.80 13.85 -17.62
CA PRO A 273 -13.16 15.19 -18.05
C PRO A 273 -13.35 16.14 -16.86
N THR A 274 -12.94 17.41 -17.04
CA THR A 274 -13.03 18.44 -16.02
C THR A 274 -13.64 19.73 -16.58
N HIS A 275 -13.98 20.68 -15.69
CA HIS A 275 -14.46 21.99 -16.10
C HIS A 275 -13.36 22.79 -16.81
N ALA A 276 -13.71 23.51 -17.88
CA ALA A 276 -12.77 24.24 -18.73
C ALA A 276 -11.86 25.25 -17.97
N ALA A 277 -12.30 25.78 -16.84
CA ALA A 277 -11.55 26.74 -16.05
C ALA A 277 -10.60 26.10 -14.99
N ASN A 278 -10.65 24.78 -14.79
CA ASN A 278 -9.99 24.13 -13.67
C ASN A 278 -9.18 22.91 -14.14
N LEU A 279 -8.07 22.65 -13.46
CA LEU A 279 -7.29 21.43 -13.60
C LEU A 279 -6.98 20.86 -12.21
N PRO A 280 -7.93 20.13 -11.59
CA PRO A 280 -7.68 19.46 -10.32
C PRO A 280 -6.71 18.32 -10.51
N VAL A 281 -5.64 18.28 -9.71
CA VAL A 281 -4.63 17.23 -9.72
C VAL A 281 -4.38 16.76 -8.31
N ALA A 282 -4.39 15.45 -8.12
CA ALA A 282 -4.07 14.82 -6.86
C ALA A 282 -2.91 13.84 -7.04
N MET A 283 -2.08 13.70 -6.01
CA MET A 283 -1.01 12.73 -5.94
C MET A 283 -1.03 12.04 -4.57
N ILE A 284 -1.12 10.73 -4.58
CA ILE A 284 -1.08 9.90 -3.38
C ILE A 284 0.05 8.89 -3.53
N PRO A 285 1.07 8.91 -2.64
CA PRO A 285 2.12 7.91 -2.65
C PRO A 285 1.65 6.64 -1.95
N ASN A 286 2.14 5.48 -2.40
CA ASN A 286 2.10 4.23 -1.65
C ASN A 286 3.52 3.84 -1.22
N CYS A 287 3.68 3.26 -0.04
CA CYS A 287 5.00 2.97 0.53
C CYS A 287 5.51 1.56 0.19
N ALA A 288 6.73 1.25 0.62
CA ALA A 288 7.31 -0.07 0.49
C ALA A 288 6.49 -1.20 1.18
N ALA A 289 5.60 -0.86 2.11
CA ALA A 289 4.65 -1.80 2.71
C ALA A 289 3.28 -1.73 2.01
N THR A 290 3.26 -1.81 0.68
CA THR A 290 2.03 -1.84 -0.10
C THR A 290 1.19 -3.07 0.23
N ARG A 291 -0.11 -2.87 0.48
CA ARG A 291 -1.02 -3.90 0.96
C ARG A 291 -2.37 -3.72 0.31
N HIS A 292 -2.65 -4.49 -0.70
CA HIS A 292 -3.96 -4.54 -1.33
C HIS A 292 -4.18 -5.90 -1.99
N ALA A 293 -5.45 -6.26 -2.17
CA ALA A 293 -5.87 -7.44 -2.89
C ALA A 293 -7.17 -7.18 -3.64
N HIS A 294 -7.36 -7.95 -4.70
CA HIS A 294 -8.54 -7.90 -5.57
C HIS A 294 -9.19 -9.28 -5.57
N PHE A 295 -10.50 -9.31 -5.43
CA PHE A 295 -11.28 -10.53 -5.57
C PHE A 295 -12.71 -10.24 -6.02
N THR A 296 -13.39 -11.24 -6.53
CA THR A 296 -14.78 -11.15 -7.01
C THR A 296 -15.65 -12.16 -6.27
N LEU A 297 -16.79 -11.71 -5.77
CA LEU A 297 -17.85 -12.56 -5.26
C LEU A 297 -18.92 -12.74 -6.33
N ASP A 298 -19.25 -13.99 -6.62
CA ASP A 298 -20.24 -14.39 -7.64
C ASP A 298 -21.40 -15.20 -7.05
N GLY A 299 -21.40 -15.41 -5.72
CA GLY A 299 -22.39 -16.20 -5.00
C GLY A 299 -22.01 -17.68 -4.79
N SER A 300 -20.81 -18.08 -5.18
CA SER A 300 -20.29 -19.44 -4.95
C SER A 300 -19.81 -19.73 -3.53
N GLY A 301 -19.74 -18.69 -2.69
CA GLY A 301 -19.26 -18.77 -1.30
C GLY A 301 -18.22 -17.69 -0.97
N PRO A 302 -17.57 -17.80 0.20
CA PRO A 302 -16.50 -16.89 0.56
C PRO A 302 -15.27 -17.08 -0.30
N VAL A 303 -14.53 -15.98 -0.54
CA VAL A 303 -13.30 -15.99 -1.35
C VAL A 303 -12.09 -15.97 -0.43
N PHE A 304 -11.18 -16.91 -0.65
CA PHE A 304 -9.87 -16.96 -0.02
C PHE A 304 -8.79 -16.82 -1.08
N LEU A 305 -7.79 -15.98 -0.81
CA LEU A 305 -6.70 -15.72 -1.73
C LEU A 305 -5.57 -16.72 -1.53
N ASP A 306 -5.05 -17.28 -2.62
CA ASP A 306 -3.91 -18.16 -2.58
C ASP A 306 -2.63 -17.40 -2.22
N PRO A 307 -1.83 -17.89 -1.26
CA PRO A 307 -0.58 -17.24 -0.89
C PRO A 307 0.43 -17.29 -2.05
N PRO A 308 1.28 -16.26 -2.21
CA PRO A 308 2.38 -16.29 -3.16
C PRO A 308 3.33 -17.46 -2.86
N SER A 309 3.95 -17.99 -3.91
CA SER A 309 5.02 -18.98 -3.73
C SER A 309 6.25 -18.32 -3.10
N LEU A 310 6.89 -18.98 -2.12
CA LEU A 310 8.15 -18.48 -1.57
C LEU A 310 9.28 -18.37 -2.62
N ALA A 311 9.11 -18.99 -3.78
CA ALA A 311 10.01 -18.84 -4.92
C ALA A 311 9.87 -17.47 -5.62
N ASP A 312 8.81 -16.72 -5.37
CA ASP A 312 8.66 -15.35 -5.90
C ASP A 312 9.64 -14.36 -5.26
N TRP A 313 10.18 -14.65 -4.07
CA TRP A 313 11.20 -13.83 -3.44
C TRP A 313 12.60 -14.26 -3.85
N PRO A 314 13.52 -13.31 -4.12
CA PRO A 314 14.92 -13.64 -4.34
C PRO A 314 15.53 -14.27 -3.08
N GLN A 315 16.50 -15.16 -3.28
CA GLN A 315 17.26 -15.77 -2.18
C GLN A 315 18.30 -14.77 -1.68
N LEU A 316 17.89 -13.91 -0.76
CA LEU A 316 18.76 -12.93 -0.10
C LEU A 316 19.07 -13.41 1.31
N THR A 317 20.35 -13.47 1.64
CA THR A 317 20.82 -13.79 2.98
C THR A 317 21.53 -12.61 3.59
N TYR A 318 21.25 -12.33 4.84
CA TYR A 318 21.99 -11.35 5.60
C TYR A 318 23.28 -12.00 6.13
N ASP A 319 24.43 -11.41 5.83
CA ASP A 319 25.72 -11.88 6.33
C ASP A 319 25.91 -11.40 7.78
N ALA A 320 25.41 -12.19 8.71
CA ALA A 320 25.57 -11.93 10.16
C ALA A 320 27.02 -12.01 10.64
N SER A 321 27.95 -12.53 9.84
CA SER A 321 29.38 -12.62 10.24
C SER A 321 30.07 -11.26 10.33
N LYS A 322 29.54 -10.25 9.62
CA LYS A 322 30.12 -8.90 9.57
C LYS A 322 29.64 -7.98 10.70
N GLY A 323 28.68 -8.42 11.51
CA GLY A 323 28.12 -7.62 12.59
C GLY A 323 28.84 -7.84 13.93
N ARG A 324 29.06 -6.76 14.67
CA ARG A 324 29.49 -6.83 16.08
C ARG A 324 28.31 -7.29 16.93
N ARG A 325 28.50 -8.35 17.71
CA ARG A 325 27.49 -8.83 18.65
C ARG A 325 27.42 -7.90 19.87
N VAL A 326 26.20 -7.50 20.24
CA VAL A 326 25.93 -6.64 21.40
C VAL A 326 24.82 -7.27 22.21
N ASP A 327 25.06 -7.45 23.50
CA ASP A 327 24.05 -7.87 24.46
C ASP A 327 23.42 -6.64 25.12
N LEU A 328 22.15 -6.39 24.81
CA LEU A 328 21.40 -5.23 25.29
C LEU A 328 21.10 -5.29 26.80
N ASP A 329 21.17 -6.47 27.44
CA ASP A 329 20.93 -6.60 28.86
C ASP A 329 22.20 -6.19 29.70
N THR A 330 23.36 -6.14 29.02
CA THR A 330 24.65 -5.80 29.69
C THR A 330 25.36 -4.59 29.08
N VAL A 331 24.89 -4.06 27.93
CA VAL A 331 25.52 -2.93 27.24
C VAL A 331 25.59 -1.68 28.12
N THR A 332 26.73 -1.00 28.10
CA THR A 332 26.94 0.24 28.86
C THR A 332 26.71 1.49 28.00
N ARG A 333 26.50 2.66 28.63
CA ARG A 333 26.39 3.94 27.93
C ARG A 333 27.64 4.29 27.16
N GLU A 334 28.82 3.98 27.72
CA GLU A 334 30.13 4.21 27.12
C GLU A 334 30.29 3.35 25.86
N GLU A 335 29.83 2.12 25.89
CA GLU A 335 29.81 1.25 24.72
C GLU A 335 28.90 1.80 23.63
N VAL A 336 27.65 2.21 23.95
CA VAL A 336 26.72 2.83 23.01
C VAL A 336 27.31 4.11 22.41
N ALA A 337 27.97 4.94 23.20
CA ALA A 337 28.62 6.17 22.75
C ALA A 337 29.82 5.92 21.81
N SER A 338 30.40 4.73 21.85
CA SER A 338 31.52 4.35 20.96
C SER A 338 31.06 3.94 19.55
N TRP A 339 29.79 3.67 19.34
CA TRP A 339 29.27 3.21 18.04
C TRP A 339 29.35 4.30 16.98
N ARG A 340 29.58 3.90 15.74
CA ARG A 340 29.74 4.81 14.61
C ARG A 340 28.60 4.63 13.59
N PRO A 341 28.15 5.68 12.93
CA PRO A 341 27.22 5.57 11.81
C PRO A 341 27.75 4.61 10.73
N GLY A 342 26.89 3.68 10.29
CA GLY A 342 27.25 2.65 9.30
C GLY A 342 27.82 1.36 9.89
N GLU A 343 28.07 1.31 11.21
CA GLU A 343 28.47 0.07 11.91
C GLU A 343 27.27 -0.90 11.97
N VAL A 344 27.52 -2.17 11.64
CA VAL A 344 26.50 -3.22 11.73
C VAL A 344 26.58 -3.88 13.08
N LEU A 345 25.46 -3.82 13.83
CA LEU A 345 25.35 -4.40 15.17
C LEU A 345 24.33 -5.54 15.16
N LEU A 346 24.68 -6.66 15.76
CA LEU A 346 23.78 -7.80 16.01
C LEU A 346 23.30 -7.72 17.46
N LEU A 347 22.16 -7.08 17.65
CA LEU A 347 21.59 -6.86 18.97
C LEU A 347 20.90 -8.11 19.49
N ASN A 348 21.24 -8.53 20.71
CA ASN A 348 20.57 -9.59 21.46
C ASN A 348 20.06 -9.02 22.79
N GLY A 349 18.93 -9.52 23.29
CA GLY A 349 18.32 -9.03 24.53
C GLY A 349 16.98 -8.29 24.29
N ARG A 350 16.50 -7.59 25.32
CA ARG A 350 15.22 -6.88 25.26
C ARG A 350 15.34 -5.53 24.60
N LEU A 351 14.52 -5.29 23.58
CA LEU A 351 14.44 -4.03 22.85
C LEU A 351 13.01 -3.50 22.87
N LEU A 352 12.86 -2.22 23.19
CA LEU A 352 11.59 -1.50 23.03
C LEU A 352 11.64 -0.68 21.75
N THR A 353 10.63 -0.84 20.91
CA THR A 353 10.50 -0.06 19.70
C THR A 353 9.51 1.09 19.89
N GLY A 354 9.87 2.29 19.46
CA GLY A 354 9.00 3.46 19.50
C GLY A 354 9.21 4.37 18.30
N ARG A 355 8.17 5.11 17.92
CA ARG A 355 8.25 6.18 16.93
C ARG A 355 8.13 7.56 17.58
N ALA A 356 8.17 8.63 16.77
CA ALA A 356 8.21 10.01 17.21
C ALA A 356 7.28 10.37 18.40
N ALA A 357 6.03 9.89 18.37
CA ALA A 357 5.08 10.15 19.47
C ALA A 357 5.45 9.44 20.78
N ALA A 358 6.12 8.29 20.72
CA ALA A 358 6.65 7.63 21.93
C ALA A 358 7.86 8.40 22.47
N HIS A 359 8.79 8.82 21.62
CA HIS A 359 9.95 9.61 22.01
C HIS A 359 9.54 10.93 22.65
N GLN A 360 8.54 11.65 22.10
CA GLN A 360 8.01 12.88 22.69
C GLN A 360 7.42 12.70 24.11
N ARG A 361 7.03 11.49 24.49
CA ARG A 361 6.52 11.18 25.85
C ARG A 361 7.60 10.74 26.82
N ILE A 362 8.76 10.37 26.32
CA ILE A 362 9.90 9.91 27.11
C ILE A 362 10.80 11.11 27.50
N VAL A 363 10.85 12.12 26.62
CA VAL A 363 11.57 13.38 26.83
C VAL A 363 10.67 14.37 27.55
#